data_f228a01c90562401aa5ffd3aea484bff
#
_entry.id   f228a01c90562401aa5ffd3aea484bff
#
_cell.length_a   1.000
_cell.length_b   1.000
_cell.length_c   1.000
_cell.angle_alpha   90.00
_cell.angle_beta   90.00
_cell.angle_gamma   90.00
#
_symmetry.space_group_name_H-M   'P 1'
#
loop_
_entity.id
_entity.type
_entity.pdbx_description
1 polymer ?
#
loop_
_entity_poly.entity_id
_entity_poly.type
_entity_poly.pdbx_seq_one_letter_code
_entity_poly.pdbx_strand_id
1 'polypeptide(L)'
;MGKGFASYLAMKTGPEAGDGSPAMKALIDADLQELGIAAQKLVNHAFVLGGGLGFGTSFLKWLAFLAAVYLLILDRTNWKTNMMTGLLVPYVFFTLPHVLFSLIRGEVGKWIAIIAIILRLFFPRHFPDWLELPGSIILLTVVAPSLFADTFRGHIVGTFICLAIGCYLLSEHIKASGGFRNAFRKGNGVSNSIGILLLFIYPVWALVLNFL
;
A
#
# COMPACT_ATOMS: atom_id res chain seq x y z
N MET A 1 -62.06 -0.48 4.79
CA MET A 1 -61.02 -1.54 4.67
C MET A 1 -59.72 -0.88 4.34
N GLY A 2 -58.68 -1.06 5.13
CA GLY A 2 -57.33 -0.54 4.83
C GLY A 2 -56.70 0.29 5.95
N LYS A 3 -56.68 -0.22 7.17
CA LYS A 3 -55.81 0.27 8.23
C LYS A 3 -54.91 -0.89 8.64
N GLY A 4 -53.62 -0.87 8.30
CA GLY A 4 -52.76 -1.93 8.76
C GLY A 4 -51.37 -2.01 8.17
N PHE A 5 -50.79 -0.97 7.54
CA PHE A 5 -49.43 -1.07 6.96
C PHE A 5 -48.44 0.03 7.40
N ALA A 6 -48.79 0.86 8.36
CA ALA A 6 -47.96 1.98 8.77
C ALA A 6 -47.22 1.78 10.13
N SER A 7 -47.21 0.55 10.68
CA SER A 7 -46.67 0.31 12.03
C SER A 7 -45.29 -0.30 12.12
N TYR A 8 -44.65 -0.61 10.99
CA TYR A 8 -43.32 -1.30 11.03
C TYR A 8 -42.13 -0.40 10.74
N LEU A 9 -42.31 0.91 10.62
CA LEU A 9 -41.21 1.86 10.33
C LEU A 9 -41.04 2.94 11.42
N ALA A 10 -41.56 2.75 12.61
CA ALA A 10 -41.24 3.59 13.76
C ALA A 10 -39.96 3.04 14.42
N MET A 11 -38.80 3.33 13.87
CA MET A 11 -37.52 3.23 14.56
C MET A 11 -37.56 4.22 15.71
N LYS A 12 -37.72 3.73 16.92
CA LYS A 12 -37.76 4.48 18.17
C LYS A 12 -36.37 5.08 18.42
N THR A 13 -36.13 6.29 17.91
CA THR A 13 -35.01 7.13 18.30
C THR A 13 -35.32 7.75 19.63
N GLY A 14 -35.02 7.04 20.72
CA GLY A 14 -34.93 7.60 22.05
C GLY A 14 -33.50 8.04 22.33
N PRO A 15 -33.25 9.20 22.93
CA PRO A 15 -31.92 9.61 23.34
C PRO A 15 -31.59 8.91 24.67
N GLU A 16 -30.85 7.83 24.63
CA GLU A 16 -30.11 7.34 25.80
C GLU A 16 -28.61 7.31 25.46
N ALA A 17 -28.00 8.48 25.64
CA ALA A 17 -26.61 8.58 26.01
C ALA A 17 -26.51 8.13 27.47
N GLY A 18 -26.16 6.87 27.71
CA GLY A 18 -26.01 6.34 29.04
C GLY A 18 -25.38 4.97 28.98
N ASP A 19 -24.09 4.95 29.36
CA ASP A 19 -23.35 3.81 29.91
C ASP A 19 -23.65 2.44 29.25
N GLY A 20 -22.75 2.03 28.37
CA GLY A 20 -22.90 0.75 27.64
C GLY A 20 -23.16 -0.38 28.63
N SER A 21 -24.37 -0.91 28.57
CA SER A 21 -24.83 -2.07 29.35
C SER A 21 -23.72 -3.12 29.39
N PRO A 22 -23.40 -3.72 30.55
CA PRO A 22 -22.38 -4.76 30.65
C PRO A 22 -22.60 -5.92 29.67
N ALA A 23 -23.84 -6.14 29.27
CA ALA A 23 -24.19 -7.09 28.22
C ALA A 23 -23.68 -6.68 26.81
N MET A 24 -23.65 -5.38 26.50
CA MET A 24 -23.15 -4.87 25.23
C MET A 24 -21.62 -4.91 25.17
N LYS A 25 -20.94 -4.65 26.28
CA LYS A 25 -19.48 -4.83 26.39
C LYS A 25 -19.10 -6.30 26.25
N ALA A 26 -19.83 -7.20 26.90
CA ALA A 26 -19.59 -8.65 26.79
C ALA A 26 -19.83 -9.18 25.36
N LEU A 27 -20.81 -8.65 24.63
CA LEU A 27 -21.02 -8.99 23.21
C LEU A 27 -19.89 -8.47 22.31
N ILE A 28 -19.43 -7.23 22.53
CA ILE A 28 -18.31 -6.67 21.77
C ILE A 28 -17.02 -7.43 22.06
N ASP A 29 -16.77 -7.80 23.30
CA ASP A 29 -15.58 -8.59 23.68
C ASP A 29 -15.64 -10.00 23.09
N ALA A 30 -16.82 -10.63 23.02
CA ALA A 30 -17.01 -11.92 22.38
C ALA A 30 -16.77 -11.83 20.85
N ASP A 31 -17.32 -10.81 20.19
CA ASP A 31 -17.12 -10.57 18.77
C ASP A 31 -15.64 -10.26 18.44
N LEU A 32 -14.94 -9.52 19.29
CA LEU A 32 -13.50 -9.26 19.17
C LEU A 32 -12.68 -10.52 19.35
N GLN A 33 -13.07 -11.41 20.27
CA GLN A 33 -12.42 -12.72 20.45
C GLN A 33 -12.65 -13.64 19.24
N GLU A 34 -13.88 -13.70 18.71
CA GLU A 34 -14.16 -14.43 17.48
C GLU A 34 -13.39 -13.91 16.28
N LEU A 35 -13.30 -12.60 16.13
CA LEU A 35 -12.46 -11.95 15.10
C LEU A 35 -10.99 -12.29 15.27
N GLY A 36 -10.48 -12.31 16.50
CA GLY A 36 -9.12 -12.73 16.83
C GLY A 36 -8.83 -14.18 16.44
N ILE A 37 -9.75 -15.10 16.77
CA ILE A 37 -9.64 -16.53 16.43
C ILE A 37 -9.75 -16.74 14.92
N ALA A 38 -10.65 -16.02 14.25
CA ALA A 38 -10.82 -16.09 12.80
C ALA A 38 -9.57 -15.55 12.08
N ALA A 39 -9.00 -14.45 12.56
CA ALA A 39 -7.75 -13.90 12.03
C ALA A 39 -6.57 -14.88 12.22
N GLN A 40 -6.45 -15.50 13.39
CA GLN A 40 -5.43 -16.53 13.67
C GLN A 40 -5.59 -17.77 12.79
N LYS A 41 -6.82 -18.22 12.55
CA LYS A 41 -7.10 -19.34 11.61
C LYS A 41 -6.74 -18.97 10.18
N LEU A 42 -7.05 -17.75 9.75
CA LEU A 42 -6.70 -17.25 8.42
C LEU A 42 -5.18 -17.16 8.23
N VAL A 43 -4.46 -16.67 9.23
CA VAL A 43 -3.00 -16.62 9.26
C VAL A 43 -2.42 -18.04 9.16
N ASN A 44 -2.90 -18.97 9.97
CA ASN A 44 -2.43 -20.36 9.94
C ASN A 44 -2.73 -21.06 8.60
N HIS A 45 -3.90 -20.83 8.00
CA HIS A 45 -4.21 -21.34 6.67
C HIS A 45 -3.31 -20.73 5.57
N ALA A 46 -3.04 -19.44 5.65
CA ALA A 46 -2.12 -18.78 4.74
C ALA A 46 -0.67 -19.28 4.90
N PHE A 47 -0.26 -19.64 6.13
CA PHE A 47 1.02 -20.30 6.41
C PHE A 47 1.13 -21.68 5.75
N VAL A 48 0.09 -22.48 5.85
CA VAL A 48 0.05 -23.84 5.29
C VAL A 48 -0.02 -23.82 3.76
N LEU A 49 -0.81 -22.91 3.18
CA LEU A 49 -0.94 -22.75 1.73
C LEU A 49 0.27 -22.05 1.09
N GLY A 50 0.99 -21.21 1.83
CA GLY A 50 2.12 -20.42 1.31
C GLY A 50 3.45 -21.18 1.25
N GLY A 51 3.51 -22.46 1.62
CA GLY A 51 4.72 -23.31 1.47
C GLY A 51 5.99 -22.75 2.10
N GLY A 52 5.88 -22.16 3.29
CA GLY A 52 6.99 -21.54 4.00
C GLY A 52 6.99 -20.02 3.96
N LEU A 53 7.38 -19.42 5.07
CA LEU A 53 7.39 -17.96 5.34
C LEU A 53 8.01 -17.08 4.23
N GLY A 54 8.95 -17.65 3.48
CA GLY A 54 9.69 -16.93 2.44
C GLY A 54 8.90 -16.71 1.15
N PHE A 55 8.07 -17.67 0.72
CA PHE A 55 7.34 -17.57 -0.53
C PHE A 55 6.16 -16.57 -0.42
N GLY A 56 5.41 -16.64 0.68
CA GLY A 56 4.28 -15.74 0.93
C GLY A 56 4.70 -14.27 1.00
N THR A 57 5.75 -13.96 1.73
CA THR A 57 6.28 -12.57 1.83
C THR A 57 6.84 -12.07 0.50
N SER A 58 7.52 -12.94 -0.25
CA SER A 58 8.05 -12.60 -1.56
C SER A 58 6.94 -12.28 -2.56
N PHE A 59 5.88 -13.07 -2.59
CA PHE A 59 4.70 -12.85 -3.43
C PHE A 59 3.98 -11.54 -3.07
N LEU A 60 3.76 -11.29 -1.77
CA LEU A 60 3.12 -10.05 -1.32
C LEU A 60 3.97 -8.81 -1.63
N LYS A 61 5.28 -8.95 -1.58
CA LYS A 61 6.21 -7.91 -2.00
C LYS A 61 6.10 -7.59 -3.48
N TRP A 62 5.95 -8.61 -4.34
CA TRP A 62 5.66 -8.43 -5.76
C TRP A 62 4.33 -7.73 -5.99
N LEU A 63 3.29 -8.12 -5.27
CA LEU A 63 1.97 -7.51 -5.38
C LEU A 63 2.00 -6.03 -4.99
N ALA A 64 2.63 -5.69 -3.87
CA ALA A 64 2.80 -4.32 -3.43
C ALA A 64 3.64 -3.48 -4.41
N PHE A 65 4.69 -4.06 -4.96
CA PHE A 65 5.51 -3.44 -6.00
C PHE A 65 4.67 -3.12 -7.26
N LEU A 66 3.91 -4.08 -7.76
CA LEU A 66 3.04 -3.88 -8.93
C LEU A 66 1.96 -2.84 -8.66
N ALA A 67 1.37 -2.83 -7.46
CA ALA A 67 0.41 -1.81 -7.05
C ALA A 67 1.04 -0.41 -7.02
N ALA A 68 2.27 -0.28 -6.51
CA ALA A 68 2.99 0.99 -6.50
C ALA A 68 3.33 1.48 -7.90
N VAL A 69 3.79 0.60 -8.79
CA VAL A 69 4.04 0.92 -10.21
C VAL A 69 2.75 1.33 -10.90
N TYR A 70 1.65 0.63 -10.65
CA TYR A 70 0.33 0.99 -11.18
C TYR A 70 -0.09 2.40 -10.73
N LEU A 71 0.06 2.73 -9.45
CA LEU A 71 -0.25 4.07 -8.92
C LEU A 71 0.67 5.15 -9.52
N LEU A 72 1.95 4.85 -9.76
CA LEU A 72 2.87 5.76 -10.43
C LEU A 72 2.43 6.07 -11.86
N ILE A 73 1.99 5.06 -12.61
CA ILE A 73 1.47 5.24 -13.96
C ILE A 73 0.18 6.07 -13.92
N LEU A 74 -0.68 5.79 -12.97
CA LEU A 74 -1.97 6.48 -12.82
C LEU A 74 -1.80 7.95 -12.41
N ASP A 75 -0.84 8.25 -11.53
CA ASP A 75 -0.50 9.62 -11.11
C ASP A 75 0.04 10.43 -12.30
N ARG A 76 0.84 9.81 -13.16
CA ARG A 76 1.36 10.46 -14.39
C ARG A 76 0.27 10.77 -15.41
N THR A 77 -0.73 9.91 -15.54
CA THR A 77 -1.77 10.04 -16.56
C THR A 77 -2.94 10.93 -16.14
N ASN A 78 -3.34 10.88 -14.86
CA ASN A 78 -4.60 11.48 -14.42
C ASN A 78 -4.47 12.61 -13.39
N TRP A 79 -3.47 12.58 -12.50
CA TRP A 79 -3.50 13.43 -11.30
C TRP A 79 -2.44 14.51 -11.26
N LYS A 80 -1.32 14.37 -11.98
CA LYS A 80 -0.19 15.32 -12.05
C LYS A 80 0.23 15.91 -10.69
N THR A 81 0.00 15.18 -9.60
CA THR A 81 0.42 15.57 -8.26
C THR A 81 1.81 15.05 -7.99
N ASN A 82 2.82 15.85 -8.25
CA ASN A 82 4.24 15.53 -8.01
C ASN A 82 4.51 14.98 -6.59
N MET A 83 3.62 15.19 -5.66
CA MET A 83 3.73 14.79 -4.27
C MET A 83 3.51 13.28 -4.08
N MET A 84 2.52 12.68 -4.76
CA MET A 84 2.31 11.22 -4.75
C MET A 84 3.50 10.49 -5.38
N THR A 85 3.97 10.99 -6.50
CA THR A 85 5.12 10.42 -7.21
C THR A 85 6.38 10.41 -6.35
N GLY A 86 6.67 11.49 -5.63
CA GLY A 86 7.84 11.59 -4.76
C GLY A 86 7.88 10.54 -3.65
N LEU A 87 6.73 10.17 -3.09
CA LEU A 87 6.64 9.15 -2.01
C LEU A 87 6.56 7.72 -2.55
N LEU A 88 6.02 7.53 -3.75
CA LEU A 88 5.96 6.20 -4.37
C LEU A 88 7.34 5.71 -4.83
N VAL A 89 8.26 6.61 -5.19
CA VAL A 89 9.63 6.24 -5.56
C VAL A 89 10.36 5.49 -4.43
N PRO A 90 10.48 6.02 -3.20
CA PRO A 90 11.07 5.27 -2.11
C PRO A 90 10.26 4.02 -1.74
N TYR A 91 8.95 4.05 -1.84
CA TYR A 91 8.12 2.86 -1.62
C TYR A 91 8.48 1.74 -2.60
N VAL A 92 8.59 2.05 -3.89
CA VAL A 92 9.02 1.09 -4.94
C VAL A 92 10.41 0.57 -4.64
N PHE A 93 11.35 1.41 -4.21
CA PHE A 93 12.70 0.98 -3.83
C PHE A 93 12.69 -0.08 -2.71
N PHE A 94 11.89 0.12 -1.66
CA PHE A 94 11.80 -0.83 -0.55
C PHE A 94 11.06 -2.12 -0.91
N THR A 95 10.06 -2.06 -1.77
CA THR A 95 9.26 -3.21 -2.18
C THR A 95 9.79 -3.91 -3.43
N LEU A 96 10.82 -3.37 -4.09
CA LEU A 96 11.41 -3.95 -5.29
C LEU A 96 11.79 -5.42 -5.03
N PRO A 97 11.32 -6.39 -5.82
CA PRO A 97 11.68 -7.80 -5.66
C PRO A 97 13.19 -8.03 -5.77
N HIS A 98 13.71 -9.01 -5.04
CA HIS A 98 15.15 -9.29 -4.99
C HIS A 98 15.75 -9.53 -6.38
N VAL A 99 15.02 -10.23 -7.23
CA VAL A 99 15.45 -10.53 -8.61
C VAL A 99 15.65 -9.24 -9.42
N LEU A 100 14.68 -8.33 -9.38
CA LEU A 100 14.79 -7.05 -10.07
C LEU A 100 15.87 -6.16 -9.45
N PHE A 101 15.98 -6.19 -8.14
CA PHE A 101 17.00 -5.42 -7.42
C PHE A 101 18.42 -5.87 -7.81
N SER A 102 18.68 -7.16 -7.82
CA SER A 102 19.98 -7.71 -8.23
C SER A 102 20.30 -7.43 -9.70
N LEU A 103 19.30 -7.51 -10.57
CA LEU A 103 19.42 -7.16 -11.99
C LEU A 103 19.79 -5.69 -12.19
N ILE A 104 19.06 -4.78 -11.52
CA ILE A 104 19.28 -3.33 -11.65
C ILE A 104 20.62 -2.93 -10.99
N ARG A 105 21.00 -3.57 -9.91
CA ARG A 105 22.28 -3.30 -9.23
C ARG A 105 23.47 -3.95 -9.93
N GLY A 106 23.22 -4.90 -10.84
CA GLY A 106 24.22 -5.54 -11.69
C GLY A 106 24.76 -4.61 -12.78
N GLU A 107 25.57 -5.18 -13.67
CA GLU A 107 26.20 -4.45 -14.77
C GLU A 107 25.14 -3.82 -15.71
N VAL A 108 24.05 -4.54 -15.97
CA VAL A 108 22.95 -4.05 -16.84
C VAL A 108 22.38 -2.73 -16.33
N GLY A 109 22.05 -2.65 -15.04
CA GLY A 109 21.49 -1.42 -14.46
C GLY A 109 22.48 -0.27 -14.43
N LYS A 110 23.77 -0.53 -14.22
CA LYS A 110 24.82 0.50 -14.31
C LYS A 110 24.89 1.10 -15.72
N TRP A 111 24.86 0.25 -16.76
CA TRP A 111 24.82 0.73 -18.13
C TRP A 111 23.57 1.56 -18.43
N ILE A 112 22.39 1.10 -18.00
CA ILE A 112 21.14 1.85 -18.18
C ILE A 112 21.22 3.20 -17.45
N ALA A 113 21.74 3.23 -16.23
CA ALA A 113 21.91 4.47 -15.47
C ALA A 113 22.86 5.44 -16.17
N ILE A 114 24.00 4.97 -16.68
CA ILE A 114 24.94 5.80 -17.43
C ILE A 114 24.27 6.38 -18.68
N ILE A 115 23.59 5.55 -19.46
CA ILE A 115 22.90 6.00 -20.67
C ILE A 115 21.82 7.04 -20.31
N ALA A 116 21.02 6.79 -19.27
CA ALA A 116 19.99 7.73 -18.81
C ALA A 116 20.58 9.08 -18.38
N ILE A 117 21.71 9.07 -17.66
CA ILE A 117 22.44 10.29 -17.27
C ILE A 117 22.98 11.04 -18.48
N ILE A 118 23.61 10.33 -19.43
CA ILE A 118 24.13 10.94 -20.65
C ILE A 118 23.00 11.57 -21.46
N LEU A 119 21.89 10.84 -21.65
CA LEU A 119 20.73 11.38 -22.38
C LEU A 119 20.14 12.60 -21.67
N ARG A 120 20.01 12.58 -20.35
CA ARG A 120 19.49 13.70 -19.57
C ARG A 120 20.42 14.91 -19.63
N LEU A 121 21.74 14.71 -19.60
CA LEU A 121 22.74 15.78 -19.55
C LEU A 121 22.94 16.43 -20.92
N PHE A 122 23.09 15.61 -21.98
CA PHE A 122 23.44 16.12 -23.31
C PHE A 122 22.21 16.39 -24.18
N PHE A 123 21.10 15.71 -23.94
CA PHE A 123 19.86 15.86 -24.72
C PHE A 123 18.63 16.16 -23.85
N PRO A 124 18.63 17.20 -23.00
CA PRO A 124 17.55 17.46 -22.07
C PRO A 124 16.19 17.70 -22.75
N ARG A 125 16.19 18.26 -23.98
CA ARG A 125 14.96 18.54 -24.75
C ARG A 125 14.34 17.28 -25.40
N HIS A 126 15.13 16.23 -25.58
CA HIS A 126 14.69 14.98 -26.18
C HIS A 126 14.46 13.88 -25.15
N PHE A 127 14.73 14.17 -23.87
CA PHE A 127 14.52 13.21 -22.80
C PHE A 127 13.02 13.12 -22.53
N PRO A 128 12.38 11.97 -22.75
CA PRO A 128 10.94 11.83 -22.59
C PRO A 128 10.57 11.85 -21.11
N ASP A 129 9.55 12.62 -20.75
CA ASP A 129 9.07 12.79 -19.38
C ASP A 129 8.68 11.45 -18.72
N TRP A 130 8.21 10.47 -19.48
CA TRP A 130 7.85 9.15 -18.97
C TRP A 130 9.07 8.35 -18.49
N LEU A 131 10.27 8.65 -18.98
CA LEU A 131 11.51 7.96 -18.60
C LEU A 131 12.12 8.54 -17.32
N GLU A 132 11.68 9.70 -16.87
CA GLU A 132 12.23 10.39 -15.69
C GLU A 132 12.04 9.57 -14.41
N LEU A 133 10.85 8.99 -14.20
CA LEU A 133 10.55 8.17 -13.04
C LEU A 133 11.28 6.81 -13.03
N PRO A 134 11.21 6.00 -14.10
CA PRO A 134 11.98 4.76 -14.17
C PRO A 134 13.48 5.03 -14.04
N GLY A 135 13.98 6.09 -14.67
CA GLY A 135 15.38 6.49 -14.56
C GLY A 135 15.78 6.85 -13.13
N SER A 136 14.94 7.57 -12.41
CA SER A 136 15.17 7.93 -11.00
C SER A 136 15.20 6.69 -10.09
N ILE A 137 14.32 5.73 -10.30
CA ILE A 137 14.27 4.48 -9.52
C ILE A 137 15.52 3.63 -9.80
N ILE A 138 15.92 3.52 -11.06
CA ILE A 138 17.12 2.77 -11.46
C ILE A 138 18.35 3.45 -10.86
N LEU A 139 18.46 4.77 -11.00
CA LEU A 139 19.59 5.53 -10.47
C LEU A 139 19.67 5.40 -8.95
N LEU A 140 18.57 5.56 -8.24
CA LEU A 140 18.50 5.37 -6.78
C LEU A 140 18.97 3.96 -6.39
N THR A 141 18.54 2.93 -7.12
CA THR A 141 18.89 1.54 -6.83
C THR A 141 20.37 1.26 -7.09
N VAL A 142 20.95 1.82 -8.14
CA VAL A 142 22.36 1.64 -8.51
C VAL A 142 23.28 2.39 -7.55
N VAL A 143 22.93 3.62 -7.17
CA VAL A 143 23.75 4.52 -6.35
C VAL A 143 23.60 4.24 -4.86
N ALA A 144 22.48 3.64 -4.42
CA ALA A 144 22.24 3.39 -3.00
C ALA A 144 23.40 2.59 -2.36
N PRO A 145 24.00 3.09 -1.27
CA PRO A 145 25.04 2.34 -0.54
C PRO A 145 24.56 0.96 -0.09
N SER A 146 25.44 -0.03 -0.07
CA SER A 146 25.07 -1.40 0.32
C SER A 146 24.51 -1.45 1.74
N LEU A 147 25.12 -0.75 2.67
CA LEU A 147 24.60 -0.62 4.03
C LEU A 147 23.17 -0.11 4.07
N PHE A 148 22.86 0.94 3.31
CA PHE A 148 21.51 1.48 3.24
C PHE A 148 20.54 0.48 2.61
N ALA A 149 20.91 -0.10 1.48
CA ALA A 149 20.07 -1.04 0.76
C ALA A 149 19.82 -2.33 1.57
N ASP A 150 20.83 -2.84 2.24
CA ASP A 150 20.74 -4.10 2.99
C ASP A 150 20.07 -3.89 4.36
N THR A 151 20.36 -2.76 5.05
CA THR A 151 19.78 -2.47 6.37
C THR A 151 18.30 -2.10 6.29
N PHE A 152 17.90 -1.29 5.32
CA PHE A 152 16.51 -0.81 5.28
C PHE A 152 15.58 -1.70 4.47
N ARG A 153 16.07 -2.36 3.43
CA ARG A 153 15.24 -3.06 2.46
C ARG A 153 14.76 -4.46 2.88
N GLY A 154 15.24 -5.09 3.83
CA GLY A 154 14.81 -6.42 4.28
C GLY A 154 14.38 -6.45 5.73
N HIS A 155 14.53 -5.34 6.42
CA HIS A 155 14.31 -5.24 7.85
C HIS A 155 13.00 -4.55 8.20
N ILE A 156 12.63 -4.69 9.47
CA ILE A 156 11.43 -4.11 10.05
C ILE A 156 11.32 -2.60 9.83
N VAL A 157 12.47 -1.89 9.79
CA VAL A 157 12.53 -0.44 9.54
C VAL A 157 11.96 -0.08 8.16
N GLY A 158 12.37 -0.80 7.11
CA GLY A 158 11.84 -0.59 5.77
C GLY A 158 10.34 -0.87 5.68
N THR A 159 9.86 -1.86 6.43
CA THR A 159 8.45 -2.20 6.53
C THR A 159 7.65 -1.07 7.20
N PHE A 160 8.17 -0.47 8.28
CA PHE A 160 7.56 0.70 8.92
C PHE A 160 7.52 1.93 8.00
N ILE A 161 8.60 2.17 7.25
CA ILE A 161 8.64 3.26 6.26
C ILE A 161 7.58 3.04 5.19
N CYS A 162 7.46 1.83 4.65
CA CYS A 162 6.42 1.49 3.68
C CYS A 162 5.01 1.71 4.24
N LEU A 163 4.78 1.32 5.50
CA LEU A 163 3.50 1.53 6.18
C LEU A 163 3.21 3.02 6.36
N ALA A 164 4.19 3.81 6.79
CA ALA A 164 4.04 5.25 6.98
C ALA A 164 3.72 5.96 5.65
N ILE A 165 4.41 5.59 4.57
CA ILE A 165 4.12 6.10 3.22
C ILE A 165 2.69 5.73 2.80
N GLY A 166 2.26 4.48 3.00
CA GLY A 166 0.90 4.04 2.70
C GLY A 166 -0.15 4.85 3.47
N CYS A 167 0.04 5.05 4.78
CA CYS A 167 -0.86 5.86 5.62
C CYS A 167 -0.93 7.31 5.16
N TYR A 168 0.20 7.90 4.81
CA TYR A 168 0.26 9.27 4.31
C TYR A 168 -0.49 9.40 2.97
N LEU A 169 -0.21 8.50 2.02
CA LEU A 169 -0.89 8.49 0.72
C LEU A 169 -2.40 8.30 0.85
N LEU A 170 -2.84 7.42 1.76
CA LEU A 170 -4.25 7.23 2.03
C LEU A 170 -4.88 8.49 2.62
N SER A 171 -4.23 9.14 3.57
CA SER A 171 -4.74 10.37 4.18
C SER A 171 -4.87 11.50 3.17
N GLU A 172 -3.87 11.69 2.30
CA GLU A 172 -3.91 12.69 1.23
C GLU A 172 -4.99 12.37 0.19
N HIS A 173 -5.15 11.10 -0.17
CA HIS A 173 -6.20 10.68 -1.08
C HIS A 173 -7.61 10.95 -0.52
N ILE A 174 -7.83 10.68 0.77
CA ILE A 174 -9.10 10.98 1.46
C ILE A 174 -9.37 12.49 1.48
N LYS A 175 -8.36 13.31 1.80
CA LYS A 175 -8.47 14.79 1.80
C LYS A 175 -8.79 15.31 0.40
N ALA A 176 -8.06 14.87 -0.61
CA ALA A 176 -8.26 15.29 -2.00
C ALA A 176 -9.64 14.88 -2.55
N SER A 177 -10.19 13.77 -2.07
CA SER A 177 -11.52 13.28 -2.48
C SER A 177 -12.67 14.00 -1.76
N GLY A 178 -12.37 14.84 -0.77
CA GLY A 178 -13.40 15.53 0.03
C GLY A 178 -14.09 14.65 1.07
N GLY A 179 -13.40 13.61 1.54
CA GLY A 179 -13.83 12.72 2.61
C GLY A 179 -13.80 11.24 2.25
N PHE A 180 -13.78 10.40 3.27
CA PHE A 180 -13.65 8.94 3.16
C PHE A 180 -14.70 8.32 2.22
N ARG A 181 -15.97 8.71 2.38
CA ARG A 181 -17.08 8.18 1.57
C ARG A 181 -16.95 8.51 0.09
N ASN A 182 -16.41 9.67 -0.24
CA ASN A 182 -16.24 10.13 -1.62
C ASN A 182 -15.03 9.48 -2.30
N ALA A 183 -13.98 9.17 -1.54
CA ALA A 183 -12.78 8.49 -2.04
C ALA A 183 -13.11 7.12 -2.67
N PHE A 184 -14.11 6.42 -2.13
CA PHE A 184 -14.53 5.09 -2.60
C PHE A 184 -15.73 5.11 -3.57
N ARG A 185 -16.31 6.27 -3.86
CA ARG A 185 -17.55 6.36 -4.64
C ARG A 185 -17.38 6.95 -6.04
N LYS A 186 -16.40 7.82 -6.26
CA LYS A 186 -16.08 8.38 -7.58
C LYS A 186 -15.35 7.34 -8.42
N GLY A 187 -15.79 7.07 -9.66
CA GLY A 187 -15.26 6.01 -10.52
C GLY A 187 -13.73 6.00 -10.65
N ASN A 188 -13.09 7.16 -10.78
CA ASN A 188 -11.61 7.26 -10.80
C ASN A 188 -10.99 7.17 -9.38
N GLY A 189 -11.75 7.49 -8.33
CA GLY A 189 -11.32 7.40 -6.94
C GLY A 189 -11.23 5.95 -6.45
N VAL A 190 -12.11 5.07 -6.90
CA VAL A 190 -12.13 3.65 -6.51
C VAL A 190 -10.83 2.95 -6.91
N SER A 191 -10.35 3.17 -8.14
CA SER A 191 -9.12 2.58 -8.64
C SER A 191 -7.90 3.00 -7.82
N ASN A 192 -7.80 4.29 -7.49
CA ASN A 192 -6.74 4.82 -6.64
C ASN A 192 -6.83 4.28 -5.20
N SER A 193 -8.04 4.24 -4.64
CA SER A 193 -8.26 3.69 -3.29
C SER A 193 -7.85 2.23 -3.20
N ILE A 194 -8.21 1.41 -4.19
CA ILE A 194 -7.81 0.01 -4.25
C ILE A 194 -6.29 -0.11 -4.38
N GLY A 195 -5.66 0.67 -5.26
CA GLY A 195 -4.21 0.70 -5.41
C GLY A 195 -3.50 1.06 -4.10
N ILE A 196 -3.97 2.09 -3.39
CA ILE A 196 -3.40 2.49 -2.09
C ILE A 196 -3.62 1.41 -1.02
N LEU A 197 -4.79 0.76 -0.98
CA LEU A 197 -5.05 -0.34 -0.06
C LEU A 197 -4.12 -1.54 -0.31
N LEU A 198 -3.83 -1.85 -1.57
CA LEU A 198 -2.88 -2.91 -1.92
C LEU A 198 -1.46 -2.63 -1.41
N LEU A 199 -1.07 -1.35 -1.25
CA LEU A 199 0.22 -1.01 -0.65
C LEU A 199 0.34 -1.47 0.82
N PHE A 200 -0.77 -1.61 1.54
CA PHE A 200 -0.75 -2.05 2.95
C PHE A 200 -0.54 -3.55 3.11
N ILE A 201 -0.84 -4.36 2.09
CA ILE A 201 -0.82 -5.83 2.22
C ILE A 201 0.56 -6.32 2.64
N TYR A 202 1.61 -5.89 1.94
CA TYR A 202 2.97 -6.33 2.26
C TYR A 202 3.47 -5.85 3.63
N PRO A 203 3.44 -4.54 3.97
CA PRO A 203 3.98 -4.10 5.25
C PRO A 203 3.18 -4.61 6.44
N VAL A 204 1.86 -4.71 6.35
CA VAL A 204 1.04 -5.27 7.43
C VAL A 204 1.38 -6.75 7.64
N TRP A 205 1.44 -7.54 6.56
CA TRP A 205 1.80 -8.95 6.65
C TRP A 205 3.20 -9.15 7.21
N ALA A 206 4.18 -8.39 6.73
CA ALA A 206 5.55 -8.47 7.22
C ALA A 206 5.67 -8.10 8.70
N LEU A 207 4.88 -7.14 9.19
CA LEU A 207 4.83 -6.81 10.62
C LEU A 207 4.19 -7.94 11.42
N VAL A 208 3.07 -8.49 10.96
CA VAL A 208 2.42 -9.63 11.64
C VAL A 208 3.40 -10.78 11.81
N LEU A 209 4.19 -11.09 10.79
CA LEU A 209 5.20 -12.16 10.86
C LEU A 209 6.38 -11.87 11.79
N ASN A 210 6.69 -10.59 12.02
CA ASN A 210 7.77 -10.20 12.94
C ASN A 210 7.33 -10.19 14.41
N PHE A 211 6.04 -10.09 14.68
CA PHE A 211 5.49 -10.01 16.04
C PHE A 211 4.81 -11.31 16.49
N LEU A 212 4.61 -12.28 15.61
CA LEU A 212 4.14 -13.64 15.90
C LEU A 212 5.31 -14.59 16.13
#